data_8dd59c7d6459ebb6aa8a6daa8d20df58
#
_entry.id   8dd59c7d6459ebb6aa8a6daa8d20df58
#
_cell.length_a   1.000
_cell.length_b   1.000
_cell.length_c   1.000
_cell.angle_alpha   90.00
_cell.angle_beta   90.00
_cell.angle_gamma   90.00
#
_symmetry.space_group_name_H-M   'P 1'
#
loop_
_entity.id
_entity.type
_entity.pdbx_description
1 polymer ?
#
loop_
_entity_poly.entity_id
_entity_poly.type
_entity_poly.pdbx_seq_one_letter_code
_entity_poly.pdbx_strand_id
1 'polypeptide(L)'
;ATFVRKEHINVTNETFKKPAIIIANHQSFIDILELLSFSPKIIMITNHWVWNSPVFGKIIQYAGFFHVDEGYELCVERMRKKVREGYSIAIFPEGTRTYDGKMKRFHKGAFYLSETLQLDIIPILLYGNGEIIAKAQPFYVRKGIIYSKILPRILYNDDSFGTTYQERTKRISSYMKEEYARICLEKNTPANPAFYEALVLNYIYKSPVIEWYIRIKVKMEH
;
A
#
# COMPACT_ATOMS: atom_id res chain seq x y z
N ALA A 1 3.79 19.99 -17.71
CA ALA A 1 3.80 18.62 -18.20
C ALA A 1 3.70 17.70 -17.01
N THR A 2 2.68 16.83 -16.98
CA THR A 2 2.46 15.88 -15.89
C THR A 2 3.51 14.77 -16.03
N PHE A 3 4.43 14.63 -15.06
CA PHE A 3 5.49 13.62 -15.10
C PHE A 3 4.94 12.21 -14.88
N VAL A 4 3.82 12.08 -14.17
CA VAL A 4 3.18 10.81 -13.84
C VAL A 4 1.71 10.87 -14.27
N ARG A 5 1.30 9.90 -15.11
CA ARG A 5 -0.11 9.70 -15.48
C ARG A 5 -0.73 8.66 -14.55
N LYS A 6 -1.93 8.90 -14.09
CA LYS A 6 -2.69 7.94 -13.28
C LYS A 6 -3.82 7.33 -14.12
N GLU A 7 -3.88 6.00 -14.11
CA GLU A 7 -5.01 5.21 -14.62
C GLU A 7 -5.66 4.46 -13.46
N HIS A 8 -6.98 4.42 -13.45
CA HIS A 8 -7.73 3.85 -12.34
C HIS A 8 -8.93 3.04 -12.83
N ILE A 9 -9.07 1.81 -12.36
CA ILE A 9 -10.24 0.97 -12.57
C ILE A 9 -10.86 0.62 -11.22
N ASN A 10 -12.12 0.94 -11.07
CA ASN A 10 -12.95 0.56 -9.94
C ASN A 10 -14.02 -0.43 -10.43
N VAL A 11 -13.79 -1.72 -10.18
CA VAL A 11 -14.57 -2.81 -10.78
C VAL A 11 -16.04 -2.78 -10.35
N THR A 12 -16.32 -2.36 -9.12
CA THR A 12 -17.67 -2.39 -8.52
C THR A 12 -18.17 -1.02 -8.12
N ASN A 13 -17.55 0.07 -8.60
CA ASN A 13 -17.86 1.44 -8.19
C ASN A 13 -17.78 1.63 -6.66
N GLU A 14 -16.75 1.05 -6.03
CA GLU A 14 -16.52 1.21 -4.58
C GLU A 14 -16.41 2.69 -4.22
N THR A 15 -17.16 3.12 -3.23
CA THR A 15 -17.25 4.53 -2.80
C THR A 15 -16.45 4.85 -1.55
N PHE A 16 -15.91 3.84 -0.86
CA PHE A 16 -15.21 3.94 0.43
C PHE A 16 -16.04 4.60 1.57
N LYS A 17 -17.35 4.74 1.40
CA LYS A 17 -18.24 5.31 2.44
C LYS A 17 -18.44 4.37 3.61
N LYS A 18 -18.53 3.04 3.34
CA LYS A 18 -18.62 2.01 4.37
C LYS A 18 -17.20 1.63 4.79
N PRO A 19 -16.83 1.74 6.07
CA PRO A 19 -15.53 1.32 6.58
C PRO A 19 -15.15 -0.10 6.18
N ALA A 20 -13.85 -0.32 5.93
CA ALA A 20 -13.30 -1.61 5.55
C ALA A 20 -11.82 -1.70 5.93
N ILE A 21 -11.28 -2.92 5.91
CA ILE A 21 -9.84 -3.15 5.82
C ILE A 21 -9.46 -3.08 4.35
N ILE A 22 -8.66 -2.08 3.98
CA ILE A 22 -8.12 -1.95 2.63
C ILE A 22 -6.77 -2.65 2.60
N ILE A 23 -6.60 -3.60 1.71
CA ILE A 23 -5.31 -4.28 1.51
C ILE A 23 -4.76 -3.98 0.11
N ALA A 24 -3.47 -3.72 0.02
CA ALA A 24 -2.80 -3.49 -1.26
C ALA A 24 -1.42 -4.13 -1.30
N ASN A 25 -0.91 -4.44 -2.49
CA ASN A 25 0.48 -4.77 -2.68
C ASN A 25 1.38 -3.53 -2.50
N HIS A 26 2.66 -3.74 -2.18
CA HIS A 26 3.55 -2.64 -1.80
C HIS A 26 4.84 -2.62 -2.60
N GLN A 27 5.01 -1.60 -3.44
CA GLN A 27 6.15 -1.45 -4.34
C GLN A 27 6.93 -0.14 -4.09
N SER A 28 6.23 0.91 -3.67
CA SER A 28 6.77 2.26 -3.64
C SER A 28 6.25 3.08 -2.45
N PHE A 29 6.88 4.21 -2.17
CA PHE A 29 6.32 5.22 -1.28
C PHE A 29 5.06 5.87 -1.85
N ILE A 30 4.92 5.93 -3.17
CA ILE A 30 3.74 6.49 -3.83
C ILE A 30 2.48 5.69 -3.48
N ASP A 31 2.61 4.39 -3.18
CA ASP A 31 1.47 3.54 -2.81
C ASP A 31 0.66 4.11 -1.65
N ILE A 32 1.35 4.70 -0.66
CA ILE A 32 0.71 5.34 0.49
C ILE A 32 -0.15 6.53 0.04
N LEU A 33 0.44 7.41 -0.77
CA LEU A 33 -0.25 8.59 -1.29
C LEU A 33 -1.42 8.21 -2.19
N GLU A 34 -1.25 7.15 -2.98
CA GLU A 34 -2.30 6.65 -3.85
C GLU A 34 -3.48 6.11 -3.05
N LEU A 35 -3.26 5.27 -2.04
CA LEU A 35 -4.32 4.78 -1.18
C LEU A 35 -5.06 5.91 -0.45
N LEU A 36 -4.34 6.90 0.09
CA LEU A 36 -4.94 8.05 0.76
C LEU A 36 -5.74 8.94 -0.20
N SER A 37 -5.42 8.91 -1.51
CA SER A 37 -6.14 9.70 -2.51
C SER A 37 -7.55 9.18 -2.82
N PHE A 38 -7.89 7.94 -2.45
CA PHE A 38 -9.23 7.38 -2.71
C PHE A 38 -10.30 7.92 -1.76
N SER A 39 -9.93 8.26 -0.52
CA SER A 39 -10.86 8.84 0.44
C SER A 39 -10.12 9.54 1.59
N PRO A 40 -10.64 10.69 2.07
CA PRO A 40 -10.12 11.35 3.26
C PRO A 40 -10.36 10.54 4.55
N LYS A 41 -11.18 9.50 4.48
CA LYS A 41 -11.50 8.59 5.57
C LYS A 41 -10.68 7.29 5.52
N ILE A 42 -9.44 7.37 5.02
CA ILE A 42 -8.50 6.25 5.05
C ILE A 42 -7.34 6.60 5.98
N ILE A 43 -7.07 5.72 6.94
CA ILE A 43 -5.88 5.76 7.80
C ILE A 43 -5.09 4.48 7.64
N MET A 44 -3.78 4.54 7.89
CA MET A 44 -2.89 3.41 7.66
C MET A 44 -2.30 2.87 8.95
N ILE A 45 -1.95 1.58 8.93
CA ILE A 45 -1.08 0.97 9.93
C ILE A 45 0.34 1.07 9.41
N THR A 46 1.24 1.61 10.24
CA THR A 46 2.66 1.77 9.90
C THR A 46 3.55 1.00 10.87
N ASN A 47 4.74 0.64 10.41
CA ASN A 47 5.76 0.06 11.25
C ASN A 47 6.62 1.15 11.93
N HIS A 48 7.40 0.74 12.93
CA HIS A 48 8.29 1.59 13.72
C HIS A 48 9.23 2.45 12.86
N TRP A 49 9.75 1.90 11.79
CA TRP A 49 10.70 2.60 10.92
C TRP A 49 10.08 3.82 10.22
N VAL A 50 8.86 3.68 9.70
CA VAL A 50 8.15 4.79 9.04
C VAL A 50 7.71 5.83 10.05
N TRP A 51 7.25 5.38 11.23
CA TRP A 51 6.83 6.23 12.34
C TRP A 51 7.94 7.16 12.83
N ASN A 52 9.17 6.64 12.93
CA ASN A 52 10.35 7.38 13.37
C ASN A 52 11.13 8.04 12.22
N SER A 53 10.61 8.03 11.01
CA SER A 53 11.24 8.66 9.85
C SER A 53 11.34 10.18 10.07
N PRO A 54 12.55 10.79 9.91
CA PRO A 54 12.70 12.23 10.07
C PRO A 54 11.91 13.04 9.02
N VAL A 55 11.63 12.45 7.87
CA VAL A 55 10.90 13.09 6.77
C VAL A 55 9.40 12.86 6.89
N PHE A 56 8.97 11.62 7.13
CA PHE A 56 7.57 11.23 7.10
C PHE A 56 6.92 11.08 8.48
N GLY A 57 7.72 10.85 9.53
CA GLY A 57 7.19 10.53 10.86
C GLY A 57 6.22 11.55 11.40
N LYS A 58 6.53 12.84 11.34
CA LYS A 58 5.63 13.91 11.80
C LYS A 58 4.32 13.98 11.00
N ILE A 59 4.40 13.80 9.67
CA ILE A 59 3.23 13.81 8.80
C ILE A 59 2.32 12.64 9.15
N ILE A 60 2.89 11.45 9.34
CA ILE A 60 2.18 10.21 9.66
C ILE A 60 1.53 10.28 11.04
N GLN A 61 2.24 10.81 12.04
CA GLN A 61 1.72 11.03 13.39
C GLN A 61 0.56 12.03 13.36
N TYR A 62 0.72 13.14 12.64
CA TYR A 62 -0.34 14.14 12.47
C TYR A 62 -1.56 13.59 11.72
N ALA A 63 -1.34 12.74 10.72
CA ALA A 63 -2.41 12.06 9.98
C ALA A 63 -3.14 10.98 10.80
N GLY A 64 -2.72 10.73 12.06
CA GLY A 64 -3.39 9.79 12.97
C GLY A 64 -3.20 8.33 12.59
N PHE A 65 -2.12 7.98 11.90
CA PHE A 65 -1.81 6.59 11.56
C PHE A 65 -1.59 5.76 12.83
N PHE A 66 -1.81 4.45 12.71
CA PHE A 66 -1.57 3.53 13.81
C PHE A 66 -0.15 3.00 13.81
N HIS A 67 0.44 2.90 14.99
CA HIS A 67 1.74 2.30 15.20
C HIS A 67 1.60 0.89 15.79
N VAL A 68 2.32 -0.08 15.22
CA VAL A 68 2.15 -1.50 15.56
C VAL A 68 2.60 -1.82 17.00
N ASP A 69 3.55 -1.04 17.56
CA ASP A 69 4.19 -1.33 18.85
C ASP A 69 3.44 -0.76 20.08
N GLU A 70 2.29 -0.10 19.90
CA GLU A 70 1.50 0.50 21.00
C GLU A 70 0.78 -0.53 21.91
N GLY A 71 0.96 -1.83 21.66
CA GLY A 71 0.21 -2.90 22.30
C GLY A 71 -1.08 -3.23 21.54
N TYR A 72 -1.30 -4.53 21.36
CA TYR A 72 -2.35 -5.01 20.45
C TYR A 72 -3.76 -4.55 20.86
N GLU A 73 -4.12 -4.71 22.12
CA GLU A 73 -5.48 -4.41 22.62
C GLU A 73 -5.79 -2.91 22.51
N LEU A 74 -4.87 -2.05 22.94
CA LEU A 74 -5.03 -0.59 22.84
C LEU A 74 -5.14 -0.14 21.38
N CYS A 75 -4.33 -0.72 20.51
CA CYS A 75 -4.36 -0.43 19.08
C CYS A 75 -5.72 -0.81 18.46
N VAL A 76 -6.24 -2.00 18.79
CA VAL A 76 -7.55 -2.47 18.31
C VAL A 76 -8.69 -1.56 18.77
N GLU A 77 -8.70 -1.13 20.04
CA GLU A 77 -9.73 -0.22 20.54
C GLU A 77 -9.68 1.16 19.87
N ARG A 78 -8.49 1.69 19.63
CA ARG A 78 -8.33 2.93 18.87
C ARG A 78 -8.82 2.77 17.41
N MET A 79 -8.52 1.64 16.78
CA MET A 79 -9.02 1.30 15.44
C MET A 79 -10.55 1.21 15.44
N ARG A 80 -11.16 0.53 16.42
CA ARG A 80 -12.60 0.42 16.57
C ARG A 80 -13.28 1.79 16.71
N LYS A 81 -12.66 2.71 17.45
CA LYS A 81 -13.13 4.10 17.54
C LYS A 81 -13.10 4.78 16.18
N LYS A 82 -12.00 4.67 15.44
CA LYS A 82 -11.86 5.27 14.10
C LYS A 82 -12.85 4.67 13.09
N VAL A 83 -13.08 3.38 13.15
CA VAL A 83 -14.10 2.71 12.32
C VAL A 83 -15.50 3.26 12.61
N ARG A 84 -15.86 3.49 13.87
CA ARG A 84 -17.14 4.14 14.22
C ARG A 84 -17.23 5.58 13.71
N GLU A 85 -16.12 6.28 13.57
CA GLU A 85 -16.03 7.62 12.95
C GLU A 85 -16.08 7.57 11.41
N GLY A 86 -16.23 6.37 10.82
CA GLY A 86 -16.35 6.16 9.38
C GLY A 86 -15.01 5.97 8.65
N TYR A 87 -13.89 5.74 9.35
CA TYR A 87 -12.60 5.50 8.73
C TYR A 87 -12.39 4.04 8.32
N SER A 88 -11.81 3.83 7.14
CA SER A 88 -11.23 2.57 6.70
C SER A 88 -9.77 2.49 7.13
N ILE A 89 -9.28 1.27 7.34
CA ILE A 89 -7.89 1.00 7.76
C ILE A 89 -7.16 0.36 6.59
N ALA A 90 -6.12 1.02 6.08
CA ALA A 90 -5.32 0.50 4.98
C ALA A 90 -4.04 -0.18 5.50
N ILE A 91 -3.73 -1.33 4.92
CA ILE A 91 -2.61 -2.19 5.33
C ILE A 91 -1.93 -2.75 4.07
N PHE A 92 -0.61 -2.74 4.07
CA PHE A 92 0.19 -3.52 3.14
C PHE A 92 0.51 -4.87 3.78
N PRO A 93 -0.19 -5.96 3.43
CA PRO A 93 -0.03 -7.23 4.13
C PRO A 93 1.33 -7.91 3.88
N GLU A 94 2.12 -7.40 2.95
CA GLU A 94 3.51 -7.83 2.70
C GLU A 94 4.49 -7.34 3.78
N GLY A 95 4.11 -6.32 4.59
CA GLY A 95 4.94 -5.72 5.64
C GLY A 95 6.11 -4.89 5.13
N THR A 96 6.51 -5.02 3.88
CA THR A 96 7.60 -4.26 3.25
C THR A 96 7.45 -4.20 1.74
N ARG A 97 8.01 -3.16 1.13
CA ARG A 97 8.05 -3.01 -0.34
C ARG A 97 8.81 -4.14 -1.01
N THR A 98 8.41 -4.51 -2.22
CA THR A 98 9.17 -5.42 -3.08
C THR A 98 10.29 -4.69 -3.84
N TYR A 99 11.31 -5.42 -4.30
CA TYR A 99 12.38 -4.90 -5.16
C TYR A 99 12.17 -5.29 -6.63
N ASP A 100 11.49 -6.40 -6.88
CA ASP A 100 11.33 -7.03 -8.19
C ASP A 100 9.91 -6.90 -8.76
N GLY A 101 9.07 -6.09 -8.12
CA GLY A 101 7.67 -5.90 -8.52
C GLY A 101 6.76 -7.10 -8.22
N LYS A 102 7.30 -8.22 -7.73
CA LYS A 102 6.51 -9.40 -7.40
C LYS A 102 5.85 -9.25 -6.04
N MET A 103 4.60 -9.63 -5.96
CA MET A 103 3.84 -9.62 -4.72
C MET A 103 4.37 -10.70 -3.77
N LYS A 104 4.77 -10.29 -2.57
CA LYS A 104 5.31 -11.16 -1.54
C LYS A 104 4.23 -12.00 -0.84
N ARG A 105 4.65 -12.77 0.15
CA ARG A 105 3.74 -13.47 1.07
C ARG A 105 3.01 -12.46 1.94
N PHE A 106 1.71 -12.68 2.13
CA PHE A 106 0.90 -11.87 3.04
C PHE A 106 1.03 -12.34 4.48
N HIS A 107 1.18 -11.41 5.39
CA HIS A 107 1.05 -11.62 6.83
C HIS A 107 -0.43 -11.65 7.22
N LYS A 108 -0.73 -12.41 8.25
CA LYS A 108 -2.11 -12.68 8.70
C LYS A 108 -2.78 -11.48 9.37
N GLY A 109 -2.03 -10.45 9.80
CA GLY A 109 -2.52 -9.36 10.64
C GLY A 109 -3.71 -8.60 10.07
N ALA A 110 -3.70 -8.28 8.76
CA ALA A 110 -4.82 -7.59 8.11
C ALA A 110 -6.12 -8.40 8.15
N PHE A 111 -6.02 -9.71 7.95
CA PHE A 111 -7.16 -10.63 7.91
C PHE A 111 -7.69 -10.91 9.33
N TYR A 112 -6.80 -11.03 10.30
CA TYR A 112 -7.15 -11.11 11.70
C TYR A 112 -7.90 -9.84 12.18
N LEU A 113 -7.46 -8.65 11.77
CA LEU A 113 -8.16 -7.40 12.06
C LEU A 113 -9.53 -7.33 11.39
N SER A 114 -9.67 -7.81 10.15
CA SER A 114 -10.96 -7.91 9.46
C SER A 114 -11.96 -8.76 10.28
N GLU A 115 -11.51 -9.90 10.77
CA GLU A 115 -12.34 -10.79 11.63
C GLU A 115 -12.66 -10.14 12.97
N THR A 116 -11.66 -9.60 13.69
CA THR A 116 -11.81 -8.98 15.01
C THR A 116 -12.71 -7.74 14.99
N LEU A 117 -12.63 -6.93 13.93
CA LEU A 117 -13.41 -5.70 13.78
C LEU A 117 -14.69 -5.92 12.97
N GLN A 118 -14.94 -7.12 12.45
CA GLN A 118 -16.05 -7.47 11.56
C GLN A 118 -16.15 -6.52 10.35
N LEU A 119 -14.99 -6.25 9.75
CA LEU A 119 -14.86 -5.36 8.59
C LEU A 119 -14.64 -6.15 7.32
N ASP A 120 -15.35 -5.75 6.27
CA ASP A 120 -15.11 -6.23 4.92
C ASP A 120 -13.66 -5.90 4.48
N ILE A 121 -13.17 -6.62 3.47
CA ILE A 121 -11.86 -6.37 2.87
C ILE A 121 -12.06 -5.75 1.48
N ILE A 122 -11.34 -4.66 1.19
CA ILE A 122 -11.24 -4.09 -0.15
C ILE A 122 -9.83 -4.35 -0.67
N PRO A 123 -9.64 -5.30 -1.61
CA PRO A 123 -8.35 -5.51 -2.22
C PRO A 123 -8.08 -4.47 -3.31
N ILE A 124 -6.88 -3.85 -3.29
CA ILE A 124 -6.45 -2.89 -4.29
C ILE A 124 -5.12 -3.36 -4.88
N LEU A 125 -5.01 -3.36 -6.19
CA LEU A 125 -3.78 -3.68 -6.90
C LEU A 125 -3.15 -2.40 -7.42
N LEU A 126 -1.86 -2.23 -7.12
CA LEU A 126 -1.05 -1.08 -7.52
C LEU A 126 0.06 -1.56 -8.46
N TYR A 127 0.15 -0.97 -9.66
CA TYR A 127 1.12 -1.33 -10.68
C TYR A 127 1.83 -0.11 -11.24
N GLY A 128 3.14 -0.24 -11.53
CA GLY A 128 3.97 0.83 -12.08
C GLY A 128 4.59 1.76 -11.03
N ASN A 129 4.08 1.78 -9.80
CA ASN A 129 4.55 2.65 -8.72
C ASN A 129 6.02 2.39 -8.37
N GLY A 130 6.44 1.11 -8.36
CA GLY A 130 7.82 0.70 -8.12
C GLY A 130 8.80 1.14 -9.20
N GLU A 131 8.31 1.43 -10.39
CA GLU A 131 9.12 1.92 -11.50
C GLU A 131 9.26 3.44 -11.48
N ILE A 132 8.25 4.14 -11.00
CA ILE A 132 8.28 5.60 -10.83
C ILE A 132 9.22 5.99 -9.69
N ILE A 133 9.08 5.36 -8.51
CA ILE A 133 9.99 5.50 -7.37
C ILE A 133 10.35 4.11 -6.86
N ALA A 134 11.47 3.60 -7.35
CA ALA A 134 11.96 2.29 -6.96
C ALA A 134 12.39 2.24 -5.49
N LYS A 135 12.24 1.08 -4.86
CA LYS A 135 12.70 0.85 -3.48
C LYS A 135 14.20 1.08 -3.33
N ALA A 136 14.99 0.66 -4.34
CA ALA A 136 16.44 0.81 -4.35
C ALA A 136 16.91 2.26 -4.58
N GLN A 137 16.05 3.09 -5.19
CA GLN A 137 16.38 4.47 -5.57
C GLN A 137 15.27 5.44 -5.15
N PRO A 138 15.00 5.60 -3.84
CA PRO A 138 13.81 6.29 -3.33
C PRO A 138 13.78 7.81 -3.62
N PHE A 139 14.88 8.38 -4.10
CA PHE A 139 14.98 9.82 -4.42
C PHE A 139 14.95 10.10 -5.93
N TYR A 140 14.86 9.04 -6.76
CA TYR A 140 14.72 9.19 -8.20
C TYR A 140 13.27 9.00 -8.60
N VAL A 141 12.68 10.04 -9.19
CA VAL A 141 11.33 9.99 -9.75
C VAL A 141 11.44 9.85 -11.27
N ARG A 142 10.86 8.80 -11.81
CA ARG A 142 10.80 8.55 -13.25
C ARG A 142 9.45 8.97 -13.81
N LYS A 143 9.43 9.33 -15.08
CA LYS A 143 8.18 9.53 -15.82
C LYS A 143 7.53 8.16 -16.07
N GLY A 144 6.22 8.08 -15.93
CA GLY A 144 5.52 6.82 -16.18
C GLY A 144 4.04 6.90 -15.87
N ILE A 145 3.41 5.74 -15.87
CA ILE A 145 2.00 5.59 -15.54
C ILE A 145 1.90 4.73 -14.28
N ILE A 146 1.14 5.20 -13.31
CA ILE A 146 0.66 4.39 -12.19
C ILE A 146 -0.74 3.91 -12.51
N TYR A 147 -0.97 2.64 -12.21
CA TYR A 147 -2.23 2.00 -12.46
C TYR A 147 -2.76 1.36 -11.17
N SER A 148 -4.01 1.65 -10.84
CA SER A 148 -4.69 1.04 -9.70
C SER A 148 -5.97 0.34 -10.12
N LYS A 149 -6.19 -0.87 -9.58
CA LYS A 149 -7.41 -1.65 -9.78
C LYS A 149 -8.02 -1.97 -8.42
N ILE A 150 -9.20 -1.41 -8.17
CA ILE A 150 -9.99 -1.75 -6.98
C ILE A 150 -10.81 -2.97 -7.34
N LEU A 151 -10.56 -4.08 -6.63
CA LEU A 151 -11.27 -5.33 -6.79
C LEU A 151 -12.58 -5.33 -5.99
N PRO A 152 -13.50 -6.25 -6.27
CA PRO A 152 -14.74 -6.38 -5.52
C PRO A 152 -14.50 -6.50 -4.01
N ARG A 153 -15.34 -5.82 -3.23
CA ARG A 153 -15.36 -5.90 -1.78
C ARG A 153 -15.69 -7.33 -1.34
N ILE A 154 -14.89 -7.88 -0.45
CA ILE A 154 -15.06 -9.20 0.14
C ILE A 154 -15.69 -9.01 1.51
N LEU A 155 -16.89 -9.50 1.71
CA LEU A 155 -17.58 -9.38 2.98
C LEU A 155 -16.85 -10.15 4.08
N TYR A 156 -16.88 -9.64 5.32
CA TYR A 156 -16.19 -10.28 6.45
C TYR A 156 -16.74 -11.68 6.77
N ASN A 157 -18.01 -11.93 6.43
CA ASN A 157 -18.73 -13.19 6.60
C ASN A 157 -18.90 -13.98 5.29
N ASP A 158 -18.13 -13.67 4.24
CA ASP A 158 -18.12 -14.42 2.99
C ASP A 158 -17.19 -15.63 3.09
N ASP A 159 -17.75 -16.82 3.16
CA ASP A 159 -17.03 -18.09 3.31
C ASP A 159 -16.34 -18.55 2.02
N SER A 160 -16.60 -17.92 0.85
CA SER A 160 -15.97 -18.27 -0.43
C SER A 160 -14.45 -18.13 -0.37
N PHE A 161 -13.94 -17.20 0.46
CA PHE A 161 -12.53 -17.01 0.74
C PHE A 161 -12.02 -17.74 2.00
N GLY A 162 -12.85 -18.59 2.62
CA GLY A 162 -12.53 -19.34 3.84
C GLY A 162 -13.21 -18.77 5.07
N THR A 163 -13.34 -19.62 6.09
CA THR A 163 -14.05 -19.34 7.34
C THR A 163 -13.15 -18.79 8.45
N THR A 164 -11.83 -18.91 8.28
CA THR A 164 -10.83 -18.42 9.24
C THR A 164 -9.91 -17.37 8.60
N TYR A 165 -9.36 -16.46 9.41
CA TYR A 165 -8.42 -15.47 8.92
C TYR A 165 -7.18 -16.09 8.26
N GLN A 166 -6.77 -17.31 8.66
CA GLN A 166 -5.65 -18.05 8.05
C GLN A 166 -5.98 -18.50 6.62
N GLU A 167 -7.18 -19.06 6.42
CA GLU A 167 -7.65 -19.48 5.09
C GLU A 167 -7.88 -18.26 4.20
N ARG A 168 -8.54 -17.23 4.72
CA ARG A 168 -8.75 -15.96 4.02
C ARG A 168 -7.43 -15.34 3.57
N THR A 169 -6.39 -15.37 4.42
CA THR A 169 -5.05 -14.89 4.05
C THR A 169 -4.53 -15.61 2.80
N LYS A 170 -4.63 -16.94 2.77
CA LYS A 170 -4.13 -17.74 1.63
C LYS A 170 -4.94 -17.49 0.36
N ARG A 171 -6.27 -17.60 0.44
CA ARG A 171 -7.15 -17.51 -0.73
C ARG A 171 -7.18 -16.10 -1.33
N ILE A 172 -7.28 -15.06 -0.49
CA ILE A 172 -7.25 -13.67 -0.95
C ILE A 172 -5.87 -13.30 -1.51
N SER A 173 -4.78 -13.79 -0.90
CA SER A 173 -3.43 -13.61 -1.45
C SER A 173 -3.29 -14.24 -2.84
N SER A 174 -3.81 -15.46 -3.05
CA SER A 174 -3.80 -16.12 -4.37
C SER A 174 -4.63 -15.34 -5.37
N TYR A 175 -5.85 -14.97 -5.02
CA TYR A 175 -6.73 -14.15 -5.85
C TYR A 175 -6.07 -12.83 -6.29
N MET A 176 -5.48 -12.08 -5.36
CA MET A 176 -4.78 -10.84 -5.68
C MET A 176 -3.57 -11.07 -6.60
N LYS A 177 -2.82 -12.15 -6.39
CA LYS A 177 -1.66 -12.50 -7.24
C LYS A 177 -2.09 -12.84 -8.67
N GLU A 178 -3.17 -13.58 -8.84
CA GLU A 178 -3.72 -13.92 -10.15
C GLU A 178 -4.20 -12.66 -10.89
N GLU A 179 -4.96 -11.80 -10.23
CA GLU A 179 -5.42 -10.53 -10.80
C GLU A 179 -4.24 -9.59 -11.12
N TYR A 180 -3.22 -9.56 -10.27
CA TYR A 180 -2.00 -8.79 -10.52
C TYR A 180 -1.23 -9.31 -11.73
N ALA A 181 -1.12 -10.63 -11.89
CA ALA A 181 -0.48 -11.24 -13.06
C ALA A 181 -1.21 -10.87 -14.36
N ARG A 182 -2.56 -10.77 -14.33
CA ARG A 182 -3.34 -10.29 -15.48
C ARG A 182 -2.99 -8.84 -15.84
N ILE A 183 -2.88 -7.94 -14.84
CA ILE A 183 -2.45 -6.56 -15.06
C ILE A 183 -1.05 -6.52 -15.68
N CYS A 184 -0.11 -7.33 -15.18
CA CYS A 184 1.24 -7.40 -15.73
C CYS A 184 1.23 -7.81 -17.21
N LEU A 185 0.43 -8.81 -17.58
CA LEU A 185 0.29 -9.25 -18.98
C LEU A 185 -0.31 -8.16 -19.86
N GLU A 186 -1.36 -7.48 -19.40
CA GLU A 186 -2.00 -6.39 -20.15
C GLU A 186 -1.08 -5.19 -20.36
N LYS A 187 -0.31 -4.83 -19.34
CA LYS A 187 0.50 -3.59 -19.34
C LYS A 187 1.90 -3.79 -19.94
N ASN A 188 2.45 -5.01 -19.90
CA ASN A 188 3.77 -5.32 -20.48
C ASN A 188 3.72 -5.70 -21.98
N THR A 189 2.57 -5.54 -22.65
CA THR A 189 2.47 -5.80 -24.09
C THR A 189 3.29 -4.76 -24.89
N PRO A 190 3.96 -5.17 -26.00
CA PRO A 190 4.78 -4.29 -26.84
C PRO A 190 4.05 -3.08 -27.43
N ALA A 191 2.72 -3.06 -27.39
CA ALA A 191 1.89 -1.93 -27.86
C ALA A 191 2.02 -0.66 -26.98
N ASN A 192 2.73 -0.69 -25.88
CA ASN A 192 2.87 0.45 -24.99
C ASN A 192 4.35 0.77 -24.63
N PRO A 193 5.26 0.91 -25.61
CA PRO A 193 6.67 1.17 -25.35
C PRO A 193 6.97 2.58 -24.81
N ALA A 194 5.99 3.50 -24.84
CA ALA A 194 6.11 4.86 -24.30
C ALA A 194 6.12 4.93 -22.76
N PHE A 195 6.04 3.79 -22.08
CA PHE A 195 5.89 3.72 -20.62
C PHE A 195 7.16 4.14 -19.84
N TYR A 196 8.36 4.04 -20.46
CA TYR A 196 9.61 4.09 -19.71
C TYR A 196 10.67 5.02 -20.30
N GLU A 197 10.30 6.20 -20.76
CA GLU A 197 11.29 7.26 -20.86
C GLU A 197 11.69 7.73 -19.46
N ALA A 198 12.81 7.22 -18.98
CA ALA A 198 13.41 7.65 -17.73
C ALA A 198 13.80 9.14 -17.84
N LEU A 199 12.97 10.03 -17.35
CA LEU A 199 13.43 11.36 -17.00
C LEU A 199 14.17 11.21 -15.67
N VAL A 200 15.47 10.99 -15.75
CA VAL A 200 16.35 11.11 -14.59
C VAL A 200 16.32 12.59 -14.20
N LEU A 201 15.44 12.97 -13.31
CA LEU A 201 15.55 14.23 -12.63
C LEU A 201 16.80 14.12 -11.75
N ASN A 202 17.96 14.57 -12.29
CA ASN A 202 19.19 14.76 -11.55
C ASN A 202 19.02 15.90 -10.54
N TYR A 203 18.03 15.77 -9.66
CA TYR A 203 17.91 16.62 -8.48
C TYR A 203 18.56 15.86 -7.32
N ILE A 204 19.89 15.87 -7.30
CA ILE A 204 20.64 15.51 -6.10
C ILE A 204 20.39 16.66 -5.11
N TYR A 205 19.36 16.53 -4.32
CA TYR A 205 19.16 17.42 -3.17
C TYR A 205 20.26 17.08 -2.16
N LYS A 206 21.35 17.86 -2.19
CA LYS A 206 22.41 17.82 -1.17
C LYS A 206 21.87 18.41 0.14
N SER A 207 20.93 17.74 0.77
CA SER A 207 20.51 18.06 2.13
C SER A 207 21.33 17.23 3.09
N PRO A 208 21.96 17.82 4.11
CA PRO A 208 22.66 17.08 5.17
C PRO A 208 21.79 16.02 5.84
N VAL A 209 20.48 16.25 5.92
CA VAL A 209 19.48 15.31 6.48
C VAL A 209 19.32 14.08 5.59
N ILE A 210 19.32 14.26 4.28
CA ILE A 210 19.19 13.17 3.31
C ILE A 210 20.47 12.34 3.25
N GLU A 211 21.65 12.98 3.28
CA GLU A 211 22.94 12.28 3.36
C GLU A 211 23.08 11.47 4.65
N TRP A 212 22.68 12.04 5.79
CA TRP A 212 22.66 11.34 7.06
C TRP A 212 21.72 10.12 7.03
N TYR A 213 20.54 10.27 6.46
CA TYR A 213 19.57 9.18 6.30
C TYR A 213 20.09 8.03 5.41
N ILE A 214 20.75 8.36 4.29
CA ILE A 214 21.37 7.38 3.40
C ILE A 214 22.49 6.62 4.13
N ARG A 215 23.33 7.31 4.89
CA ARG A 215 24.43 6.70 5.67
C ARG A 215 23.93 5.75 6.76
N ILE A 216 22.85 6.09 7.45
CA ILE A 216 22.24 5.21 8.44
C ILE A 216 21.67 3.95 7.78
N LYS A 217 20.96 4.11 6.66
CA LYS A 217 20.33 2.99 5.96
C LYS A 217 21.36 1.98 5.44
N VAL A 218 22.45 2.45 4.87
CA VAL A 218 23.55 1.58 4.40
C VAL A 218 24.20 0.81 5.56
N LYS A 219 24.32 1.43 6.76
CA LYS A 219 24.83 0.73 7.96
C LYS A 219 23.88 -0.29 8.57
N MET A 220 22.58 -0.24 8.26
CA MET A 220 21.60 -1.17 8.81
C MET A 220 21.32 -2.35 7.86
N GLU A 221 21.79 -2.30 6.61
CA GLU A 221 21.64 -3.36 5.61
C GLU A 221 22.92 -4.25 5.48
N HIS A 222 23.97 -3.94 6.26
CA HIS A 222 25.19 -4.73 6.47
C HIS A 222 25.33 -5.11 7.95
#